data_7ad54546e7d77a007d64f6aa1ea9c693
#
_entry.id   7ad54546e7d77a007d64f6aa1ea9c693
#
_cell.length_a   1.000
_cell.length_b   1.000
_cell.length_c   1.000
_cell.angle_alpha   90.00
_cell.angle_beta   90.00
_cell.angle_gamma   90.00
#
_symmetry.space_group_name_H-M   'P 1'
#
loop_
_entity.id
_entity.type
_entity.pdbx_description
1 polymer ?
#
loop_
_entity_poly.entity_id
_entity_poly.type
_entity_poly.pdbx_seq_one_letter_code
_entity_poly.pdbx_strand_id
1 'polypeptide(L)'
;MMRVNSCIIQQKENEMEYLKIQYVARVLFNKAEKLNYYPWALCAVALVLTFVPNRLLWVPNELIQICIDFVAFCLSCKMEGYLKMAALLRKYFDAQVLDIHPERFSKFEIQDIFEETEEVCAKNKEEMQIQITNTGRNIPPGVKDWYEFSSFLDGTKAQFECQCQNAWWNKKLSEFRKKIFPIVGLSFVIYFFVTRLFGISALSAVVGIGGVIVKYVERCYCYWKCEKLSLKLDGAIGAVESNPQIEHIEAIQVLIDERRSINVLEINLLHKYEALKLSCLYSKAKNH
;
A
#
# COMPACT_ATOMS: atom_id res chain seq x y z
N MET A 1 20.96 17.60 22.06
CA MET A 1 20.32 16.79 21.03
C MET A 1 21.30 15.70 20.62
N MET A 2 21.01 14.41 20.89
CA MET A 2 21.88 13.32 20.40
C MET A 2 21.85 13.34 18.88
N ARG A 3 23.00 13.38 18.21
CA ARG A 3 23.05 13.28 16.75
C ARG A 3 22.58 11.89 16.34
N VAL A 4 21.57 11.82 15.49
CA VAL A 4 21.07 10.57 14.90
C VAL A 4 22.21 9.88 14.14
N ASN A 5 22.33 8.56 14.27
CA ASN A 5 23.24 7.72 13.50
C ASN A 5 22.64 6.35 13.25
N SER A 6 23.28 5.54 12.42
CA SER A 6 22.77 4.21 12.05
C SER A 6 22.52 3.30 13.25
N CYS A 7 23.38 3.35 14.30
CA CYS A 7 23.21 2.54 15.51
C CYS A 7 21.98 2.99 16.32
N ILE A 8 21.78 4.30 16.45
CA ILE A 8 20.62 4.87 17.16
C ILE A 8 19.33 4.52 16.42
N ILE A 9 19.31 4.64 15.09
CA ILE A 9 18.16 4.24 14.26
C ILE A 9 17.84 2.77 14.48
N GLN A 10 18.83 1.87 14.38
CA GLN A 10 18.64 0.44 14.60
C GLN A 10 18.18 0.10 16.02
N GLN A 11 18.71 0.78 17.01
CA GLN A 11 18.25 0.59 18.39
C GLN A 11 16.79 1.03 18.52
N LYS A 12 16.44 2.22 18.04
CA LYS A 12 15.13 2.82 18.18
C LYS A 12 14.05 2.04 17.41
N GLU A 13 14.32 1.64 16.16
CA GLU A 13 13.36 0.85 15.37
C GLU A 13 13.01 -0.50 16.01
N ASN A 14 13.92 -1.05 16.85
CA ASN A 14 13.74 -2.31 17.57
C ASN A 14 13.17 -2.14 18.99
N GLU A 15 12.83 -0.91 19.42
CA GLU A 15 12.08 -0.71 20.65
C GLU A 15 10.67 -1.28 20.50
N MET A 16 10.14 -1.85 21.59
CA MET A 16 8.86 -2.57 21.58
C MET A 16 7.69 -1.74 21.04
N GLU A 17 7.69 -0.45 21.31
CA GLU A 17 6.69 0.49 20.81
C GLU A 17 6.69 0.56 19.28
N TYR A 18 7.85 0.77 18.67
CA TYR A 18 7.98 0.91 17.21
C TYR A 18 7.82 -0.41 16.46
N LEU A 19 8.23 -1.52 17.08
CA LEU A 19 7.94 -2.87 16.53
C LEU A 19 6.44 -3.14 16.49
N LYS A 20 5.69 -2.80 17.55
CA LYS A 20 4.23 -2.91 17.58
C LYS A 20 3.58 -2.05 16.47
N ILE A 21 4.01 -0.79 16.32
CA ILE A 21 3.51 0.13 15.28
C ILE A 21 3.72 -0.44 13.88
N GLN A 22 4.91 -0.94 13.58
CA GLN A 22 5.21 -1.59 12.29
C GLN A 22 4.39 -2.85 12.06
N TYR A 23 4.21 -3.68 13.10
CA TYR A 23 3.36 -4.86 13.05
C TYR A 23 1.92 -4.48 12.71
N VAL A 24 1.34 -3.50 13.42
CA VAL A 24 -0.05 -3.07 13.22
C VAL A 24 -0.23 -2.47 11.83
N ALA A 25 0.70 -1.64 11.35
CA ALA A 25 0.67 -1.13 9.98
C ALA A 25 0.59 -2.28 8.96
N ARG A 26 1.38 -3.36 9.14
CA ARG A 26 1.33 -4.56 8.28
C ARG A 26 -0.02 -5.29 8.38
N VAL A 27 -0.56 -5.47 9.58
CA VAL A 27 -1.87 -6.12 9.80
C VAL A 27 -2.98 -5.35 9.08
N LEU A 28 -2.98 -4.02 9.18
CA LEU A 28 -3.98 -3.18 8.52
C LEU A 28 -3.85 -3.24 6.98
N PHE A 29 -2.64 -3.22 6.44
CA PHE A 29 -2.42 -3.46 5.01
C PHE A 29 -2.96 -4.82 4.57
N ASN A 30 -2.68 -5.88 5.33
CA ASN A 30 -3.17 -7.22 5.03
C ASN A 30 -4.71 -7.31 5.11
N LYS A 31 -5.35 -6.61 6.08
CA LYS A 31 -6.81 -6.50 6.18
C LYS A 31 -7.40 -5.77 4.96
N ALA A 32 -6.81 -4.63 4.59
CA ALA A 32 -7.22 -3.87 3.42
C ALA A 32 -7.11 -4.70 2.13
N GLU A 33 -6.03 -5.43 1.99
CA GLU A 33 -5.77 -6.29 0.84
C GLU A 33 -6.78 -7.44 0.74
N LYS A 34 -7.04 -8.13 1.84
CA LYS A 34 -8.10 -9.17 1.90
C LYS A 34 -9.47 -8.57 1.56
N LEU A 35 -9.78 -7.40 2.12
CA LEU A 35 -11.05 -6.74 1.86
C LEU A 35 -11.19 -6.33 0.39
N ASN A 36 -10.10 -5.99 -0.30
CA ASN A 36 -10.12 -5.57 -1.70
C ASN A 36 -10.61 -6.67 -2.68
N TYR A 37 -10.56 -7.94 -2.31
CA TYR A 37 -11.09 -9.02 -3.16
C TYR A 37 -12.61 -8.98 -3.27
N TYR A 38 -13.32 -8.61 -2.20
CA TYR A 38 -14.79 -8.62 -2.19
C TYR A 38 -15.42 -7.62 -3.16
N PRO A 39 -15.03 -6.35 -3.22
CA PRO A 39 -15.54 -5.42 -4.23
C PRO A 39 -15.31 -5.90 -5.67
N TRP A 40 -14.14 -6.50 -5.97
CA TRP A 40 -13.87 -7.06 -7.29
C TRP A 40 -14.76 -8.28 -7.60
N ALA A 41 -14.95 -9.15 -6.62
CA ALA A 41 -15.86 -10.30 -6.76
C ALA A 41 -17.32 -9.84 -6.96
N LEU A 42 -17.76 -8.83 -6.22
CA LEU A 42 -19.10 -8.25 -6.38
C LEU A 42 -19.29 -7.61 -7.76
N CYS A 43 -18.31 -6.85 -8.24
CA CYS A 43 -18.36 -6.30 -9.60
C CYS A 43 -18.39 -7.42 -10.66
N ALA A 44 -17.67 -8.52 -10.45
CA ALA A 44 -17.74 -9.68 -11.35
C ALA A 44 -19.13 -10.34 -11.33
N VAL A 45 -19.77 -10.44 -10.16
CA VAL A 45 -21.16 -10.94 -10.05
C VAL A 45 -22.14 -10.01 -10.79
N ALA A 46 -22.02 -8.70 -10.61
CA ALA A 46 -22.84 -7.71 -11.35
C ALA A 46 -22.68 -7.86 -12.86
N LEU A 47 -21.45 -8.08 -13.32
CA LEU A 47 -21.15 -8.31 -14.73
C LEU A 47 -21.80 -9.60 -15.27
N VAL A 48 -21.79 -10.70 -14.50
CA VAL A 48 -22.46 -11.96 -14.87
C VAL A 48 -23.98 -11.79 -14.91
N LEU A 49 -24.57 -11.04 -13.97
CA LEU A 49 -26.00 -10.76 -13.93
C LEU A 49 -26.50 -10.05 -15.20
N THR A 50 -25.65 -9.35 -15.93
CA THR A 50 -26.01 -8.74 -17.22
C THR A 50 -26.55 -9.78 -18.22
N PHE A 51 -26.08 -11.03 -18.15
CA PHE A 51 -26.49 -12.13 -19.05
C PHE A 51 -27.68 -12.95 -18.54
N VAL A 52 -28.20 -12.65 -17.34
CA VAL A 52 -29.36 -13.33 -16.78
C VAL A 52 -30.65 -12.66 -17.25
N PRO A 53 -31.59 -13.36 -17.88
CA PRO A 53 -32.82 -12.75 -18.30
C PRO A 53 -33.68 -12.26 -17.13
N ASN A 54 -34.20 -11.02 -17.20
CA ASN A 54 -35.05 -10.41 -16.15
C ASN A 54 -36.25 -11.27 -15.74
N ARG A 55 -36.78 -12.07 -16.68
CA ARG A 55 -37.91 -13.00 -16.42
C ARG A 55 -37.59 -14.10 -15.39
N LEU A 56 -36.31 -14.35 -15.11
CA LEU A 56 -35.88 -15.34 -14.11
C LEU A 56 -35.78 -14.75 -12.70
N LEU A 57 -35.84 -13.43 -12.57
CA LEU A 57 -35.70 -12.71 -11.32
C LEU A 57 -36.99 -11.96 -10.99
N TRP A 58 -37.26 -11.85 -9.70
CA TRP A 58 -38.43 -11.11 -9.17
C TRP A 58 -38.24 -9.61 -9.23
N VAL A 59 -36.99 -9.17 -9.45
CA VAL A 59 -36.55 -7.75 -9.46
C VAL A 59 -35.73 -7.54 -10.72
N PRO A 60 -35.80 -6.35 -11.36
CA PRO A 60 -34.97 -6.02 -12.50
C PRO A 60 -33.45 -6.17 -12.19
N ASN A 61 -32.73 -6.81 -13.13
CA ASN A 61 -31.28 -7.06 -12.98
C ASN A 61 -30.51 -5.80 -12.68
N GLU A 62 -30.87 -4.69 -13.33
CA GLU A 62 -30.22 -3.40 -13.18
C GLU A 62 -30.28 -2.91 -11.73
N LEU A 63 -31.40 -3.10 -11.04
CA LEU A 63 -31.55 -2.71 -9.64
C LEU A 63 -30.66 -3.55 -8.73
N ILE A 64 -30.58 -4.86 -8.97
CA ILE A 64 -29.70 -5.77 -8.22
C ILE A 64 -28.23 -5.37 -8.43
N GLN A 65 -27.82 -5.07 -9.68
CA GLN A 65 -26.48 -4.64 -10.01
C GLN A 65 -26.11 -3.33 -9.30
N ILE A 66 -26.99 -2.34 -9.28
CA ILE A 66 -26.78 -1.07 -8.55
C ILE A 66 -26.61 -1.33 -7.06
N CYS A 67 -27.42 -2.21 -6.46
CA CYS A 67 -27.26 -2.58 -5.04
C CYS A 67 -25.91 -3.27 -4.78
N ILE A 68 -25.47 -4.14 -5.66
CA ILE A 68 -24.15 -4.79 -5.56
C ILE A 68 -23.01 -3.76 -5.65
N ASP A 69 -23.08 -2.83 -6.59
CA ASP A 69 -22.08 -1.78 -6.76
C ASP A 69 -22.04 -0.85 -5.55
N PHE A 70 -23.21 -0.56 -4.94
CA PHE A 70 -23.26 0.22 -3.69
C PHE A 70 -22.58 -0.50 -2.52
N VAL A 71 -22.81 -1.82 -2.36
CA VAL A 71 -22.12 -2.62 -1.35
C VAL A 71 -20.61 -2.65 -1.63
N ALA A 72 -20.22 -2.82 -2.88
CA ALA A 72 -18.82 -2.80 -3.29
C ALA A 72 -18.15 -1.44 -2.98
N PHE A 73 -18.90 -0.34 -3.16
CA PHE A 73 -18.43 1.00 -2.77
C PHE A 73 -18.25 1.13 -1.27
N CYS A 74 -19.22 0.71 -0.44
CA CYS A 74 -19.10 0.75 1.02
C CYS A 74 -17.88 -0.05 1.53
N LEU A 75 -17.63 -1.24 0.95
CA LEU A 75 -16.46 -2.04 1.27
C LEU A 75 -15.15 -1.33 0.87
N SER A 76 -15.16 -0.61 -0.25
CA SER A 76 -14.00 0.18 -0.69
C SER A 76 -13.71 1.34 0.26
N CYS A 77 -14.73 2.03 0.77
CA CYS A 77 -14.56 3.07 1.80
C CYS A 77 -13.94 2.52 3.09
N LYS A 78 -14.40 1.34 3.54
CA LYS A 78 -13.83 0.67 4.71
C LYS A 78 -12.36 0.29 4.50
N MET A 79 -12.04 -0.23 3.33
CA MET A 79 -10.68 -0.57 2.93
C MET A 79 -9.77 0.66 2.95
N GLU A 80 -10.27 1.79 2.44
CA GLU A 80 -9.53 3.06 2.47
C GLU A 80 -9.21 3.52 3.89
N GLY A 81 -10.12 3.32 4.85
CA GLY A 81 -9.87 3.59 6.27
C GLY A 81 -8.67 2.82 6.81
N TYR A 82 -8.59 1.51 6.53
CA TYR A 82 -7.42 0.71 6.93
C TYR A 82 -6.11 1.19 6.29
N LEU A 83 -6.15 1.60 5.02
CA LEU A 83 -4.96 2.10 4.32
C LEU A 83 -4.48 3.43 4.87
N LYS A 84 -5.41 4.35 5.17
CA LYS A 84 -5.09 5.65 5.78
C LYS A 84 -4.42 5.46 7.14
N MET A 85 -4.97 4.61 8.00
CA MET A 85 -4.39 4.32 9.30
C MET A 85 -3.02 3.63 9.18
N ALA A 86 -2.87 2.65 8.29
CA ALA A 86 -1.58 2.01 8.05
C ALA A 86 -0.52 2.99 7.53
N ALA A 87 -0.90 3.94 6.66
CA ALA A 87 -0.01 4.99 6.19
C ALA A 87 0.37 5.97 7.31
N LEU A 88 -0.57 6.33 8.19
CA LEU A 88 -0.33 7.19 9.36
C LEU A 88 0.67 6.53 10.33
N LEU A 89 0.47 5.25 10.64
CA LEU A 89 1.39 4.47 11.50
C LEU A 89 2.80 4.46 10.93
N ARG A 90 2.98 4.22 9.63
CA ARG A 90 4.30 4.23 8.99
C ARG A 90 4.92 5.62 8.94
N LYS A 91 4.11 6.65 8.73
CA LYS A 91 4.57 8.04 8.77
C LYS A 91 5.06 8.41 10.17
N TYR A 92 4.32 8.00 11.22
CA TYR A 92 4.73 8.20 12.61
C TYR A 92 6.01 7.43 12.94
N PHE A 93 6.10 6.16 12.55
CA PHE A 93 7.31 5.35 12.72
C PHE A 93 8.53 6.03 12.14
N ASP A 94 8.50 6.43 10.85
CA ASP A 94 9.63 7.09 10.21
C ASP A 94 10.00 8.41 10.91
N ALA A 95 9.01 9.23 11.27
CA ALA A 95 9.26 10.51 11.92
C ALA A 95 9.97 10.32 13.27
N GLN A 96 9.53 9.35 14.05
CA GLN A 96 10.13 9.06 15.37
C GLN A 96 11.48 8.38 15.24
N VAL A 97 11.59 7.32 14.43
CA VAL A 97 12.82 6.52 14.32
C VAL A 97 13.95 7.28 13.62
N LEU A 98 13.62 8.03 12.55
CA LEU A 98 14.58 8.81 11.80
C LEU A 98 14.80 10.23 12.40
N ASP A 99 14.03 10.61 13.42
CA ASP A 99 14.07 11.95 14.01
C ASP A 99 13.84 13.08 12.97
N ILE A 100 12.80 12.89 12.13
CA ILE A 100 12.42 13.83 11.07
C ILE A 100 11.07 14.44 11.45
N HIS A 101 11.07 15.65 12.01
CA HIS A 101 9.87 16.36 12.48
C HIS A 101 8.94 15.47 13.33
N PRO A 102 9.44 14.86 14.42
CA PRO A 102 8.60 14.00 15.28
C PRO A 102 7.44 14.77 15.93
N GLU A 103 7.55 16.09 16.07
CA GLU A 103 6.56 17.00 16.66
C GLU A 103 5.38 17.34 15.73
N ARG A 104 5.41 16.95 14.47
CA ARG A 104 4.39 17.31 13.46
C ARG A 104 3.01 16.67 13.67
N PHE A 105 2.92 15.68 14.55
CA PHE A 105 1.67 14.97 14.80
C PHE A 105 0.84 15.66 15.86
N SER A 106 -0.46 15.80 15.59
CA SER A 106 -1.41 16.30 16.56
C SER A 106 -1.61 15.30 17.72
N LYS A 107 -2.08 15.79 18.86
CA LYS A 107 -2.39 14.93 20.01
C LYS A 107 -3.44 13.86 19.66
N PHE A 108 -4.41 14.20 18.80
CA PHE A 108 -5.43 13.25 18.36
C PHE A 108 -4.85 12.16 17.46
N GLU A 109 -4.00 12.51 16.50
CA GLU A 109 -3.32 11.51 15.67
C GLU A 109 -2.46 10.55 16.50
N ILE A 110 -1.75 11.08 17.50
CA ILE A 110 -0.96 10.25 18.42
C ILE A 110 -1.87 9.31 19.22
N GLN A 111 -2.98 9.81 19.71
CA GLN A 111 -3.96 9.00 20.45
C GLN A 111 -4.53 7.89 19.54
N ASP A 112 -4.98 8.21 18.33
CA ASP A 112 -5.50 7.25 17.35
C ASP A 112 -4.47 6.15 17.03
N ILE A 113 -3.19 6.53 16.87
CA ILE A 113 -2.07 5.60 16.63
C ILE A 113 -1.94 4.60 17.78
N PHE A 114 -1.95 5.07 19.02
CA PHE A 114 -1.77 4.21 20.19
C PHE A 114 -2.99 3.34 20.47
N GLU A 115 -4.21 3.88 20.34
CA GLU A 115 -5.46 3.12 20.49
C GLU A 115 -5.54 1.98 19.47
N GLU A 116 -5.33 2.25 18.17
CA GLU A 116 -5.33 1.22 17.13
C GLU A 116 -4.22 0.19 17.39
N THR A 117 -3.03 0.66 17.82
CA THR A 117 -1.89 -0.23 18.10
C THR A 117 -2.21 -1.20 19.21
N GLU A 118 -2.71 -0.74 20.34
CA GLU A 118 -3.05 -1.61 21.46
C GLU A 118 -4.23 -2.53 21.14
N GLU A 119 -5.27 -2.03 20.45
CA GLU A 119 -6.42 -2.86 20.05
C GLU A 119 -6.02 -4.02 19.14
N VAL A 120 -5.23 -3.76 18.09
CA VAL A 120 -4.81 -4.79 17.15
C VAL A 120 -3.83 -5.77 17.79
N CYS A 121 -2.90 -5.29 18.61
CA CYS A 121 -1.96 -6.14 19.34
C CYS A 121 -2.67 -7.05 20.36
N ALA A 122 -3.68 -6.53 21.07
CA ALA A 122 -4.45 -7.32 22.03
C ALA A 122 -5.23 -8.45 21.35
N LYS A 123 -5.75 -8.21 20.14
CA LYS A 123 -6.51 -9.21 19.36
C LYS A 123 -5.64 -10.31 18.74
N ASN A 124 -4.34 -10.05 18.50
CA ASN A 124 -3.46 -10.93 17.75
C ASN A 124 -2.13 -11.20 18.46
N LYS A 125 -2.16 -11.47 19.78
CA LYS A 125 -0.96 -11.56 20.63
C LYS A 125 0.09 -12.57 20.13
N GLU A 126 -0.32 -13.75 19.70
CA GLU A 126 0.61 -14.80 19.25
C GLU A 126 1.31 -14.40 17.94
N GLU A 127 0.53 -13.93 16.95
CA GLU A 127 1.07 -13.47 15.68
C GLU A 127 1.98 -12.26 15.87
N MET A 128 1.58 -11.31 16.72
CA MET A 128 2.39 -10.16 17.10
C MET A 128 3.75 -10.61 17.65
N GLN A 129 3.76 -11.53 18.63
CA GLN A 129 5.01 -11.99 19.25
C GLN A 129 5.96 -12.62 18.22
N ILE A 130 5.46 -13.38 17.27
CA ILE A 130 6.26 -13.96 16.20
C ILE A 130 6.83 -12.86 15.29
N GLN A 131 6.01 -11.89 14.89
CA GLN A 131 6.43 -10.87 13.93
C GLN A 131 7.40 -9.84 14.51
N ILE A 132 7.30 -9.49 15.79
CA ILE A 132 8.24 -8.57 16.44
C ILE A 132 9.59 -9.20 16.79
N THR A 133 9.66 -10.53 16.87
CA THR A 133 10.91 -11.27 17.09
C THR A 133 11.62 -11.62 15.79
N ASN A 134 10.88 -11.79 14.71
CA ASN A 134 11.39 -12.16 13.40
C ASN A 134 11.82 -10.92 12.61
N THR A 135 12.87 -11.10 11.79
CA THR A 135 13.27 -10.14 10.75
C THR A 135 12.50 -10.36 9.46
N GLY A 136 12.62 -9.44 8.49
CA GLY A 136 12.03 -9.61 7.15
C GLY A 136 12.51 -10.84 6.39
N ARG A 137 13.58 -11.50 6.83
CA ARG A 137 14.19 -12.70 6.19
C ARG A 137 13.70 -14.01 6.80
N ASN A 138 13.04 -14.00 7.94
CA ASN A 138 12.51 -15.18 8.59
C ASN A 138 11.23 -15.70 7.91
N ILE A 139 10.83 -16.91 8.25
CA ILE A 139 9.55 -17.50 7.83
C ILE A 139 8.75 -17.87 9.10
N PRO A 140 7.61 -17.20 9.36
CA PRO A 140 7.06 -16.05 8.63
C PRO A 140 7.93 -14.79 8.82
N PRO A 141 7.91 -13.85 7.82
CA PRO A 141 8.71 -12.64 7.90
C PRO A 141 8.18 -11.70 9.00
N GLY A 142 9.11 -11.14 9.78
CA GLY A 142 8.82 -10.19 10.85
C GLY A 142 9.04 -8.73 10.49
N VAL A 143 9.01 -7.88 11.50
CA VAL A 143 9.19 -6.42 11.37
C VAL A 143 10.48 -5.92 12.03
N LYS A 144 11.23 -6.80 12.69
CA LYS A 144 12.50 -6.47 13.32
C LYS A 144 13.57 -6.17 12.29
N ASP A 145 14.51 -5.29 12.61
CA ASP A 145 15.64 -4.87 11.76
C ASP A 145 15.16 -4.40 10.38
N TRP A 146 14.24 -3.40 10.38
CA TRP A 146 13.61 -2.88 9.17
C TRP A 146 14.59 -2.17 8.25
N TYR A 147 15.51 -1.36 8.83
CA TYR A 147 16.55 -0.66 8.10
C TYR A 147 17.86 -1.41 8.14
N GLU A 148 18.48 -1.59 6.97
CA GLU A 148 19.76 -2.27 6.83
C GLU A 148 20.87 -1.25 6.53
N PHE A 149 21.97 -1.32 7.29
CA PHE A 149 23.16 -0.51 7.06
C PHE A 149 24.35 -1.43 6.75
N SER A 150 25.15 -1.07 5.72
CA SER A 150 26.38 -1.78 5.38
C SER A 150 27.58 -1.33 6.21
N SER A 151 27.52 -0.12 6.78
CA SER A 151 28.58 0.50 7.59
C SER A 151 27.97 1.50 8.56
N PHE A 152 28.76 1.96 9.51
CA PHE A 152 28.37 3.08 10.35
C PHE A 152 28.17 4.34 9.51
N LEU A 153 27.01 4.97 9.66
CA LEU A 153 26.64 6.24 9.04
C LEU A 153 26.20 7.23 10.12
N ASP A 154 26.57 8.48 9.98
CA ASP A 154 26.24 9.54 10.93
C ASP A 154 25.25 10.55 10.34
N GLY A 155 24.41 11.14 11.19
CA GLY A 155 23.52 12.24 10.88
C GLY A 155 22.63 12.01 9.66
N THR A 156 22.55 13.01 8.82
CA THR A 156 21.74 13.02 7.60
C THR A 156 22.09 11.91 6.61
N LYS A 157 23.31 11.36 6.66
CA LYS A 157 23.69 10.21 5.81
C LYS A 157 22.93 8.94 6.21
N ALA A 158 22.77 8.69 7.51
CA ALA A 158 22.00 7.54 8.00
C ALA A 158 20.52 7.68 7.65
N GLN A 159 19.94 8.87 7.83
CA GLN A 159 18.56 9.17 7.45
C GLN A 159 18.34 9.00 5.95
N PHE A 160 19.24 9.52 5.13
CA PHE A 160 19.20 9.41 3.67
C PHE A 160 19.22 7.96 3.19
N GLU A 161 20.08 7.13 3.78
CA GLU A 161 20.14 5.69 3.43
C GLU A 161 18.82 4.98 3.70
N CYS A 162 18.15 5.28 4.83
CA CYS A 162 16.82 4.75 5.13
C CYS A 162 15.76 5.19 4.09
N GLN A 163 15.82 6.46 3.68
CA GLN A 163 14.92 7.01 2.66
C GLN A 163 15.16 6.38 1.28
N CYS A 164 16.42 6.17 0.90
CA CYS A 164 16.79 5.45 -0.32
C CYS A 164 16.24 4.02 -0.32
N GLN A 165 16.32 3.32 0.81
CA GLN A 165 15.74 1.98 0.97
C GLN A 165 14.22 2.01 0.76
N ASN A 166 13.50 2.95 1.39
CA ASN A 166 12.06 3.12 1.21
C ASN A 166 11.68 3.42 -0.26
N ALA A 167 12.45 4.28 -0.93
CA ALA A 167 12.22 4.66 -2.33
C ALA A 167 12.44 3.49 -3.29
N TRP A 168 13.53 2.74 -3.11
CA TRP A 168 13.88 1.60 -3.95
C TRP A 168 12.78 0.52 -3.96
N TRP A 169 12.28 0.15 -2.78
CA TRP A 169 11.18 -0.80 -2.64
C TRP A 169 9.94 -0.37 -3.41
N ASN A 170 9.55 0.89 -3.26
CA ASN A 170 8.38 1.44 -3.92
C ASN A 170 8.51 1.47 -5.45
N LYS A 171 9.69 1.78 -5.98
CA LYS A 171 9.97 1.80 -7.42
C LYS A 171 9.78 0.42 -8.04
N LYS A 172 10.40 -0.60 -7.45
CA LYS A 172 10.33 -1.97 -7.96
C LYS A 172 8.90 -2.51 -8.00
N LEU A 173 8.11 -2.25 -6.99
CA LEU A 173 6.70 -2.62 -6.96
C LEU A 173 5.88 -1.88 -8.04
N SER A 174 6.19 -0.62 -8.36
CA SER A 174 5.46 0.15 -9.38
C SER A 174 5.71 -0.32 -10.81
N GLU A 175 6.90 -0.80 -11.14
CA GLU A 175 7.27 -1.29 -12.47
C GLU A 175 6.42 -2.48 -12.93
N PHE A 176 6.05 -3.36 -12.00
CA PHE A 176 5.23 -4.53 -12.32
C PHE A 176 3.78 -4.16 -12.67
N ARG A 177 3.23 -3.14 -12.04
CA ARG A 177 1.83 -2.69 -12.21
C ARG A 177 1.50 -2.25 -13.63
N LYS A 178 2.45 -1.58 -14.29
CA LYS A 178 2.28 -1.08 -15.67
C LYS A 178 1.95 -2.16 -16.69
N LYS A 179 2.39 -3.40 -16.46
CA LYS A 179 2.22 -4.50 -17.41
C LYS A 179 0.79 -5.08 -17.40
N ILE A 180 0.06 -4.95 -16.30
CA ILE A 180 -1.28 -5.55 -16.17
C ILE A 180 -2.38 -4.66 -16.76
N PHE A 181 -2.17 -3.36 -16.77
CA PHE A 181 -3.18 -2.36 -17.14
C PHE A 181 -3.80 -2.53 -18.53
N PRO A 182 -3.01 -2.68 -19.62
CA PRO A 182 -3.55 -2.81 -20.96
C PRO A 182 -4.47 -4.02 -21.12
N ILE A 183 -4.16 -5.11 -20.40
CA ILE A 183 -4.93 -6.37 -20.46
C ILE A 183 -6.36 -6.15 -19.95
N VAL A 184 -6.51 -5.41 -18.84
CA VAL A 184 -7.83 -5.10 -18.27
C VAL A 184 -8.63 -4.19 -19.21
N GLY A 185 -7.98 -3.19 -19.83
CA GLY A 185 -8.63 -2.32 -20.80
C GLY A 185 -9.17 -3.09 -22.02
N LEU A 186 -8.40 -4.05 -22.54
CA LEU A 186 -8.83 -4.89 -23.65
C LEU A 186 -10.05 -5.76 -23.29
N SER A 187 -10.15 -6.22 -22.04
CA SER A 187 -11.30 -7.03 -21.60
C SER A 187 -12.63 -6.27 -21.65
N PHE A 188 -12.63 -4.94 -21.50
CA PHE A 188 -13.85 -4.12 -21.66
C PHE A 188 -14.37 -4.10 -23.10
N VAL A 189 -13.45 -4.00 -24.06
CA VAL A 189 -13.84 -4.05 -25.48
C VAL A 189 -14.47 -5.39 -25.80
N ILE A 190 -13.85 -6.47 -25.35
CA ILE A 190 -14.40 -7.84 -25.53
C ILE A 190 -15.79 -7.96 -24.87
N TYR A 191 -15.95 -7.43 -23.66
CA TYR A 191 -17.24 -7.46 -22.96
C TYR A 191 -18.35 -6.78 -23.77
N PHE A 192 -18.13 -5.55 -24.25
CA PHE A 192 -19.14 -4.85 -25.07
C PHE A 192 -19.44 -5.58 -26.37
N PHE A 193 -18.46 -6.17 -27.01
CA PHE A 193 -18.67 -6.98 -28.21
C PHE A 193 -19.55 -8.21 -27.90
N VAL A 194 -19.26 -8.94 -26.81
CA VAL A 194 -20.04 -10.11 -26.40
C VAL A 194 -21.46 -9.71 -26.03
N THR A 195 -21.69 -8.65 -25.26
CA THR A 195 -23.06 -8.22 -24.91
C THR A 195 -23.91 -7.90 -26.14
N ARG A 196 -23.28 -7.33 -27.19
CA ARG A 196 -23.99 -7.08 -28.48
C ARG A 196 -24.34 -8.37 -29.21
N LEU A 197 -23.48 -9.38 -29.19
CA LEU A 197 -23.79 -10.71 -29.78
C LEU A 197 -24.96 -11.39 -29.08
N PHE A 198 -25.13 -11.21 -27.78
CA PHE A 198 -26.23 -11.77 -27.01
C PHE A 198 -27.51 -10.90 -27.04
N GLY A 199 -27.54 -9.82 -27.81
CA GLY A 199 -28.71 -8.92 -27.94
C GLY A 199 -29.01 -8.14 -26.65
N ILE A 200 -28.08 -7.99 -25.74
CA ILE A 200 -28.26 -7.27 -24.47
C ILE A 200 -28.38 -5.78 -24.75
N SER A 201 -29.29 -5.10 -24.05
CA SER A 201 -29.47 -3.66 -24.17
C SER A 201 -28.20 -2.90 -23.78
N ALA A 202 -27.95 -1.75 -24.43
CA ALA A 202 -26.80 -0.93 -24.09
C ALA A 202 -26.85 -0.46 -22.62
N LEU A 203 -28.03 -0.18 -22.08
CA LEU A 203 -28.21 0.23 -20.69
C LEU A 203 -27.80 -0.87 -19.72
N SER A 204 -28.30 -2.10 -19.88
CA SER A 204 -27.94 -3.24 -19.04
C SER A 204 -26.44 -3.55 -19.13
N ALA A 205 -25.85 -3.45 -20.32
CA ALA A 205 -24.42 -3.64 -20.49
C ALA A 205 -23.59 -2.59 -19.74
N VAL A 206 -23.98 -1.31 -19.81
CA VAL A 206 -23.28 -0.23 -19.11
C VAL A 206 -23.43 -0.34 -17.59
N VAL A 207 -24.64 -0.63 -17.10
CA VAL A 207 -24.88 -0.82 -15.65
C VAL A 207 -24.07 -2.01 -15.13
N GLY A 208 -24.06 -3.14 -15.83
CA GLY A 208 -23.36 -4.35 -15.41
C GLY A 208 -21.83 -4.22 -15.31
N ILE A 209 -21.22 -3.34 -16.12
CA ILE A 209 -19.76 -3.10 -16.08
C ILE A 209 -19.40 -1.83 -15.31
N GLY A 210 -20.38 -1.01 -14.91
CA GLY A 210 -20.15 0.32 -14.32
C GLY A 210 -19.22 0.29 -13.11
N GLY A 211 -19.47 -0.59 -12.16
CA GLY A 211 -18.64 -0.76 -10.98
C GLY A 211 -17.20 -1.16 -11.31
N VAL A 212 -17.00 -2.02 -12.31
CA VAL A 212 -15.66 -2.44 -12.77
C VAL A 212 -14.92 -1.25 -13.40
N ILE A 213 -15.61 -0.47 -14.25
CA ILE A 213 -15.02 0.72 -14.90
C ILE A 213 -14.60 1.75 -13.85
N VAL A 214 -15.46 2.07 -12.89
CA VAL A 214 -15.14 3.02 -11.82
C VAL A 214 -13.89 2.59 -11.06
N LYS A 215 -13.82 1.32 -10.64
CA LYS A 215 -12.64 0.77 -9.95
C LYS A 215 -11.39 0.77 -10.82
N TYR A 216 -11.53 0.47 -12.09
CA TYR A 216 -10.41 0.50 -13.03
C TYR A 216 -9.85 1.92 -13.19
N VAL A 217 -10.73 2.91 -13.40
CA VAL A 217 -10.34 4.33 -13.53
C VAL A 217 -9.67 4.83 -12.24
N GLU A 218 -10.25 4.51 -11.07
CA GLU A 218 -9.63 4.82 -9.77
C GLU A 218 -8.21 4.26 -9.67
N ARG A 219 -8.02 2.99 -10.03
CA ARG A 219 -6.69 2.36 -10.01
C ARG A 219 -5.72 2.97 -11.00
N CYS A 220 -6.18 3.29 -12.23
CA CYS A 220 -5.39 4.01 -13.21
C CYS A 220 -4.87 5.33 -12.65
N TYR A 221 -5.76 6.10 -12.04
CA TYR A 221 -5.42 7.38 -11.44
C TYR A 221 -4.40 7.22 -10.29
N CYS A 222 -4.62 6.27 -9.37
CA CYS A 222 -3.70 6.00 -8.28
C CYS A 222 -2.32 5.59 -8.78
N TYR A 223 -2.24 4.74 -9.80
CA TYR A 223 -0.96 4.32 -10.38
C TYR A 223 -0.24 5.46 -11.09
N TRP A 224 -0.95 6.27 -11.87
CA TRP A 224 -0.38 7.44 -12.51
C TRP A 224 0.19 8.42 -11.46
N LYS A 225 -0.57 8.69 -10.39
CA LYS A 225 -0.11 9.55 -9.30
C LYS A 225 1.13 8.96 -8.60
N CYS A 226 1.14 7.66 -8.32
CA CYS A 226 2.28 6.96 -7.74
C CYS A 226 3.53 7.04 -8.62
N GLU A 227 3.37 6.84 -9.92
CA GLU A 227 4.49 6.95 -10.87
C GLU A 227 5.08 8.34 -10.89
N LYS A 228 4.22 9.36 -10.98
CA LYS A 228 4.65 10.77 -10.97
C LYS A 228 5.43 11.12 -9.70
N LEU A 229 4.98 10.62 -8.54
CA LEU A 229 5.68 10.81 -7.27
C LEU A 229 6.99 10.01 -7.20
N SER A 230 7.01 8.79 -7.73
CA SER A 230 8.24 7.99 -7.78
C SER A 230 9.31 8.65 -8.65
N LEU A 231 8.93 9.25 -9.78
CA LEU A 231 9.87 10.00 -10.63
C LEU A 231 10.40 11.26 -9.91
N LYS A 232 9.54 11.99 -9.18
CA LYS A 232 9.98 13.13 -8.36
C LYS A 232 10.94 12.69 -7.26
N LEU A 233 10.63 11.57 -6.59
CA LEU A 233 11.44 11.00 -5.53
C LEU A 233 12.81 10.54 -6.05
N ASP A 234 12.85 9.84 -7.19
CA ASP A 234 14.09 9.45 -7.87
C ASP A 234 14.93 10.69 -8.23
N GLY A 235 14.30 11.76 -8.74
CA GLY A 235 14.97 13.01 -9.06
C GLY A 235 15.52 13.71 -7.80
N ALA A 236 14.73 13.76 -6.72
CA ALA A 236 15.17 14.35 -5.46
C ALA A 236 16.35 13.60 -4.84
N ILE A 237 16.30 12.26 -4.84
CA ILE A 237 17.39 11.40 -4.36
C ILE A 237 18.65 11.57 -5.26
N GLY A 238 18.46 11.57 -6.58
CA GLY A 238 19.56 11.72 -7.54
C GLY A 238 20.24 13.10 -7.52
N ALA A 239 19.53 14.12 -7.05
CA ALA A 239 20.09 15.47 -6.88
C ALA A 239 20.94 15.63 -5.60
N VAL A 240 20.84 14.67 -4.67
CA VAL A 240 21.63 14.69 -3.43
C VAL A 240 23.02 14.16 -3.74
N GLU A 241 24.00 15.02 -3.57
CA GLU A 241 25.43 14.67 -3.65
C GLU A 241 25.84 13.84 -2.42
N SER A 242 27.11 13.49 -2.33
CA SER A 242 27.70 12.65 -1.28
C SER A 242 27.49 13.14 0.16
N ASN A 243 26.95 14.34 0.36
CA ASN A 243 26.71 14.92 1.69
C ASN A 243 25.29 15.51 1.80
N PRO A 244 24.24 14.69 2.10
CA PRO A 244 22.88 15.15 2.24
C PRO A 244 22.73 16.17 3.37
N GLN A 245 22.05 17.29 3.08
CA GLN A 245 21.68 18.29 4.06
C GLN A 245 20.29 17.98 4.64
N ILE A 246 19.94 18.61 5.76
CA ILE A 246 18.66 18.35 6.43
C ILE A 246 17.45 18.71 5.52
N GLU A 247 17.56 19.78 4.75
CA GLU A 247 16.51 20.22 3.82
C GLU A 247 16.23 19.17 2.74
N HIS A 248 17.27 18.44 2.29
CA HIS A 248 17.10 17.33 1.35
C HIS A 248 16.33 16.18 2.01
N ILE A 249 16.68 15.84 3.26
CA ILE A 249 16.03 14.79 4.03
C ILE A 249 14.55 15.10 4.23
N GLU A 250 14.22 16.33 4.62
CA GLU A 250 12.85 16.80 4.82
C GLU A 250 12.04 16.75 3.51
N ALA A 251 12.60 17.26 2.41
CA ALA A 251 11.95 17.26 1.10
C ALA A 251 11.68 15.84 0.60
N ILE A 252 12.63 14.93 0.75
CA ILE A 252 12.47 13.51 0.38
C ILE A 252 11.40 12.85 1.26
N GLN A 253 11.38 13.12 2.58
CA GLN A 253 10.37 12.54 3.48
C GLN A 253 8.95 12.98 3.12
N VAL A 254 8.76 14.23 2.74
CA VAL A 254 7.45 14.73 2.25
C VAL A 254 6.98 13.91 1.05
N LEU A 255 7.85 13.63 0.08
CA LEU A 255 7.51 12.82 -1.09
C LEU A 255 7.21 11.36 -0.74
N ILE A 256 7.96 10.78 0.21
CA ILE A 256 7.69 9.42 0.73
C ILE A 256 6.31 9.37 1.41
N ASP A 257 5.99 10.33 2.25
CA ASP A 257 4.71 10.42 2.97
C ASP A 257 3.53 10.66 2.01
N GLU A 258 3.70 11.54 1.02
CA GLU A 258 2.70 11.76 -0.03
C GLU A 258 2.47 10.48 -0.84
N ARG A 259 3.53 9.75 -1.16
CA ARG A 259 3.43 8.46 -1.86
C ARG A 259 2.69 7.40 -1.04
N ARG A 260 2.90 7.34 0.28
CA ARG A 260 2.21 6.41 1.19
C ARG A 260 0.72 6.71 1.35
N SER A 261 0.34 7.98 1.20
CA SER A 261 -1.08 8.40 1.26
C SER A 261 -1.90 7.93 0.06
N ILE A 262 -1.26 7.46 -1.02
CA ILE A 262 -1.96 6.96 -2.20
C ILE A 262 -2.35 5.50 -1.97
N ASN A 263 -3.64 5.22 -2.04
CA ASN A 263 -4.22 3.91 -1.81
C ASN A 263 -3.95 2.94 -2.98
N VAL A 264 -2.77 2.36 -2.98
CA VAL A 264 -2.38 1.32 -3.95
C VAL A 264 -2.28 -0.01 -3.24
N LEU A 265 -3.23 -0.89 -3.51
CA LEU A 265 -3.20 -2.28 -3.05
C LEU A 265 -2.70 -3.19 -4.17
N GLU A 266 -1.85 -4.09 -3.79
CA GLU A 266 -1.34 -5.14 -4.67
C GLU A 266 -2.10 -6.44 -4.46
N ILE A 267 -2.01 -7.35 -5.42
CA ILE A 267 -2.54 -8.70 -5.23
C ILE A 267 -1.53 -9.45 -4.36
N ASN A 268 -1.97 -9.91 -3.18
CA ASN A 268 -1.15 -10.51 -2.11
C ASN A 268 -0.19 -11.63 -2.61
N LEU A 269 -0.65 -12.42 -3.57
CA LEU A 269 0.14 -13.48 -4.15
C LEU A 269 1.38 -12.94 -4.88
N LEU A 270 1.21 -11.83 -5.59
CA LEU A 270 2.29 -11.15 -6.32
C LEU A 270 3.23 -10.43 -5.37
N HIS A 271 2.68 -9.77 -4.34
CA HIS A 271 3.48 -9.10 -3.32
C HIS A 271 4.37 -10.08 -2.56
N LYS A 272 3.85 -11.23 -2.14
CA LYS A 272 4.65 -12.26 -1.43
C LYS A 272 5.77 -12.82 -2.29
N TYR A 273 5.50 -13.10 -3.56
CA TYR A 273 6.51 -13.62 -4.49
C TYR A 273 7.61 -12.59 -4.79
N GLU A 274 7.21 -11.36 -5.13
CA GLU A 274 8.16 -10.29 -5.44
C GLU A 274 8.90 -9.78 -4.19
N ALA A 275 8.27 -9.73 -3.01
CA ALA A 275 8.91 -9.27 -1.78
C ALA A 275 10.11 -10.13 -1.39
N LEU A 276 10.00 -11.46 -1.46
CA LEU A 276 11.12 -12.38 -1.20
C LEU A 276 12.27 -12.18 -2.19
N LYS A 277 11.94 -12.08 -3.47
CA LYS A 277 12.90 -11.83 -4.54
C LYS A 277 13.59 -10.47 -4.39
N LEU A 278 12.84 -9.42 -4.07
CA LEU A 278 13.35 -8.08 -3.87
C LEU A 278 14.25 -7.98 -2.63
N SER A 279 13.91 -8.65 -1.52
CA SER A 279 14.78 -8.72 -0.34
C SER A 279 16.15 -9.30 -0.68
N CYS A 280 16.18 -10.41 -1.44
CA CYS A 280 17.40 -11.02 -1.90
C CYS A 280 18.20 -10.13 -2.87
N LEU A 281 17.51 -9.39 -3.76
CA LEU A 281 18.15 -8.50 -4.72
C LEU A 281 18.74 -7.25 -4.03
N TYR A 282 18.01 -6.66 -3.08
CA TYR A 282 18.49 -5.49 -2.33
C TYR A 282 19.76 -5.81 -1.54
N SER A 283 19.74 -6.93 -0.81
CA SER A 283 20.93 -7.40 -0.06
C SER A 283 22.14 -7.64 -0.97
N LYS A 284 21.94 -8.19 -2.18
CA LYS A 284 23.02 -8.38 -3.16
C LYS A 284 23.53 -7.06 -3.73
N ALA A 285 22.64 -6.15 -4.09
CA ALA A 285 23.02 -4.85 -4.66
C ALA A 285 23.79 -3.96 -3.68
N LYS A 286 23.59 -4.15 -2.37
CA LYS A 286 24.26 -3.39 -1.31
C LYS A 286 25.66 -3.92 -0.97
N ASN A 287 25.96 -5.18 -1.33
CA ASN A 287 27.24 -5.86 -1.08
C ASN A 287 28.23 -5.73 -2.28
N HIS A 288 27.81 -5.05 -3.35
CA HIS A 288 28.64 -4.66 -4.50
C HIS A 288 28.85 -3.15 -4.52
#